data_2655d0d8683d44c3369d17d475a5262e
#
_entry.id   2655d0d8683d44c3369d17d475a5262e
#
_cell.length_a   1.000
_cell.length_b   1.000
_cell.length_c   1.000
_cell.angle_alpha   90.00
_cell.angle_beta   90.00
_cell.angle_gamma   90.00
#
_symmetry.space_group_name_H-M   'P 1'
#
loop_
_entity.id
_entity.type
_entity.pdbx_description
1 polymer ?
#
loop_
_entity_poly.entity_id
_entity_poly.type
_entity_poly.pdbx_seq_one_letter_code
_entity_poly.pdbx_strand_id
1 'polypeptide(L)'
;MDQNKLNRVLESMKETGIEQLLISDPASINYLTGRYVNCMERMQVLYLDVEGNHKFVIGKLFPQPEMGVEVIYFDDTEDCVAKLASYMRKGTKIGVDKIWPAKFLLRLMELGVGTEYIMLHLSLIISVRSRVQKNRT
;
A
#
# COMPACT_ATOMS: atom_id res chain seq x y z
N MET A 1 -13.03 3.27 -3.02
CA MET A 1 -12.06 2.28 -3.55
C MET A 1 -12.76 1.38 -4.56
N ASP A 2 -12.12 1.15 -5.71
CA ASP A 2 -12.66 0.25 -6.73
C ASP A 2 -12.49 -1.21 -6.28
N GLN A 3 -13.58 -1.87 -5.98
CA GLN A 3 -13.57 -3.22 -5.40
C GLN A 3 -13.01 -4.27 -6.36
N ASN A 4 -13.29 -4.16 -7.66
CA ASN A 4 -12.78 -5.11 -8.65
C ASN A 4 -11.27 -5.02 -8.80
N LYS A 5 -10.74 -3.80 -8.84
CA LYS A 5 -9.30 -3.56 -8.90
C LYS A 5 -8.61 -4.05 -7.63
N LEU A 6 -9.19 -3.74 -6.48
CA LEU A 6 -8.68 -4.20 -5.18
C LEU A 6 -8.61 -5.73 -5.13
N ASN A 7 -9.66 -6.42 -5.56
CA ASN A 7 -9.72 -7.88 -5.55
C ASN A 7 -8.59 -8.50 -6.38
N ARG A 8 -8.28 -7.92 -7.55
CA ARG A 8 -7.15 -8.40 -8.38
C ARG A 8 -5.81 -8.27 -7.66
N VAL A 9 -5.61 -7.16 -6.96
CA VAL A 9 -4.38 -6.94 -6.20
C VAL A 9 -4.27 -7.95 -5.05
N LEU A 10 -5.36 -8.16 -4.31
CA LEU A 10 -5.39 -9.12 -3.19
C LEU A 10 -5.14 -10.55 -3.67
N GLU A 11 -5.70 -10.95 -4.82
CA GLU A 11 -5.41 -12.25 -5.41
C GLU A 11 -3.94 -12.42 -5.74
N SER A 12 -3.35 -11.42 -6.38
CA SER A 12 -1.92 -11.44 -6.72
C SER A 12 -1.04 -11.54 -5.48
N MET A 13 -1.40 -10.83 -4.41
CA MET A 13 -0.70 -10.93 -3.14
C MET A 13 -0.75 -12.36 -2.59
N LYS A 14 -1.92 -12.98 -2.59
CA LYS A 14 -2.10 -14.36 -2.12
C LYS A 14 -1.28 -15.35 -2.93
N GLU A 15 -1.25 -15.19 -4.25
CA GLU A 15 -0.48 -16.05 -5.15
C GLU A 15 1.03 -15.97 -4.89
N THR A 16 1.52 -14.83 -4.48
CA THR A 16 2.95 -14.60 -4.21
C THR A 16 3.33 -14.74 -2.73
N GLY A 17 2.36 -15.06 -1.88
CA GLY A 17 2.60 -15.23 -0.44
C GLY A 17 2.80 -13.92 0.31
N ILE A 18 2.44 -12.79 -0.28
CA ILE A 18 2.50 -11.48 0.35
C ILE A 18 1.19 -11.23 1.08
N GLU A 19 1.26 -11.03 2.39
CA GLU A 19 0.05 -10.82 3.21
C GLU A 19 -0.32 -9.35 3.40
N GLN A 20 0.66 -8.47 3.31
CA GLN A 20 0.47 -7.03 3.48
C GLN A 20 1.24 -6.28 2.40
N LEU A 21 0.66 -5.21 1.86
CA LEU A 21 1.24 -4.43 0.77
C LEU A 21 1.18 -2.95 1.10
N LEU A 22 2.29 -2.25 0.91
CA LEU A 22 2.42 -0.82 1.11
C LEU A 22 2.53 -0.13 -0.24
N ILE A 23 1.50 0.61 -0.63
CA ILE A 23 1.44 1.34 -1.90
C ILE A 23 1.60 2.83 -1.62
N SER A 24 2.61 3.46 -2.20
CA SER A 24 2.87 4.88 -2.01
C SER A 24 2.92 5.68 -3.32
N ASP A 25 2.98 5.02 -4.46
CA ASP A 25 2.94 5.67 -5.77
C ASP A 25 1.60 6.36 -5.99
N PRO A 26 1.59 7.70 -6.23
CA PRO A 26 0.34 8.44 -6.44
C PRO A 26 -0.53 7.89 -7.56
N ALA A 27 0.07 7.43 -8.66
CA ALA A 27 -0.69 6.87 -9.78
C ALA A 27 -1.38 5.55 -9.39
N SER A 28 -0.70 4.71 -8.60
CA SER A 28 -1.26 3.45 -8.10
C SER A 28 -2.39 3.69 -7.10
N ILE A 29 -2.24 4.66 -6.22
CA ILE A 29 -3.28 5.05 -5.27
C ILE A 29 -4.50 5.56 -6.04
N ASN A 30 -4.28 6.39 -7.06
CA ASN A 30 -5.36 6.90 -7.92
C ASN A 30 -6.08 5.75 -8.65
N TYR A 31 -5.34 4.79 -9.16
CA TYR A 31 -5.91 3.63 -9.85
C TYR A 31 -6.91 2.88 -8.97
N LEU A 32 -6.58 2.69 -7.69
CA LEU A 32 -7.41 1.94 -6.75
C LEU A 32 -8.52 2.78 -6.11
N THR A 33 -8.26 4.05 -5.82
CA THR A 33 -9.16 4.87 -4.99
C THR A 33 -9.88 5.97 -5.76
N GLY A 34 -9.38 6.32 -6.95
CA GLY A 34 -9.87 7.48 -7.68
C GLY A 34 -9.30 8.82 -7.17
N ARG A 35 -8.39 8.79 -6.21
CA ARG A 35 -7.78 9.98 -5.63
C ARG A 35 -6.29 10.05 -5.97
N TYR A 36 -5.90 11.09 -6.70
CA TYR A 36 -4.49 11.38 -6.94
C TYR A 36 -4.01 12.34 -5.86
N VAL A 37 -3.12 11.87 -4.99
CA VAL A 37 -2.53 12.67 -3.92
C VAL A 37 -1.03 12.57 -4.02
N ASN A 38 -0.34 13.70 -4.04
CA ASN A 38 1.11 13.75 -4.00
C ASN A 38 1.52 14.60 -2.80
N CYS A 39 1.98 13.95 -1.74
CA CYS A 39 2.43 14.61 -0.51
C CYS A 39 3.91 14.99 -0.55
N MET A 40 4.55 14.85 -1.73
CA MET A 40 5.95 15.15 -1.94
C MET A 40 6.84 14.32 -0.98
N GLU A 41 7.56 14.95 -0.08
CA GLU A 41 8.46 14.28 0.86
C GLU A 41 7.75 13.67 2.09
N ARG A 42 6.48 14.02 2.31
CA ARG A 42 5.71 13.46 3.42
C ARG A 42 5.21 12.07 3.06
N MET A 43 5.13 11.22 4.07
CA MET A 43 4.66 9.85 3.86
C MET A 43 3.18 9.79 3.50
N GLN A 44 2.86 9.01 2.46
CA GLN A 44 1.52 8.54 2.19
C GLN A 44 1.60 7.05 1.86
N VAL A 45 0.71 6.26 2.42
CA VAL A 45 0.70 4.81 2.19
C VAL A 45 -0.73 4.31 2.14
N LEU A 46 -1.09 3.67 1.04
CA LEU A 46 -2.28 2.84 1.00
C LEU A 46 -1.86 1.44 1.44
N TYR A 47 -2.26 1.08 2.65
CA TYR A 47 -1.96 -0.21 3.25
C TYR A 47 -3.06 -1.20 2.91
N LEU A 48 -2.67 -2.30 2.27
CA LEU A 48 -3.58 -3.39 1.92
C LEU A 48 -3.21 -4.66 2.68
N ASP A 49 -4.22 -5.34 3.19
CA ASP A 49 -4.08 -6.55 3.97
C ASP A 49 -5.01 -7.61 3.38
N VAL A 50 -4.49 -8.81 3.14
CA VAL A 50 -5.29 -9.93 2.60
C VAL A 50 -6.46 -10.29 3.51
N GLU A 51 -6.42 -9.92 4.78
CA GLU A 51 -7.53 -10.11 5.72
C GLU A 51 -8.59 -9.00 5.65
N GLY A 52 -8.37 -7.98 4.83
CA GLY A 52 -9.35 -6.92 4.59
C GLY A 52 -9.22 -5.67 5.46
N ASN A 53 -8.20 -5.56 6.29
CA ASN A 53 -7.99 -4.42 7.19
C ASN A 53 -7.18 -3.30 6.50
N HIS A 54 -7.73 -2.76 5.43
CA HIS A 54 -7.06 -1.74 4.63
C HIS A 54 -7.11 -0.37 5.31
N LYS A 55 -6.06 0.43 5.14
CA LYS A 55 -5.96 1.80 5.67
C LYS A 55 -5.24 2.70 4.66
N PHE A 56 -5.64 3.97 4.60
CA PHE A 56 -4.85 4.98 3.90
C PHE A 56 -4.21 5.89 4.96
N VAL A 57 -2.89 5.79 5.13
CA VAL A 57 -2.15 6.55 6.13
C VAL A 57 -1.53 7.77 5.47
N ILE A 58 -1.91 8.96 5.93
CA ILE A 58 -1.53 10.23 5.31
C ILE A 58 -1.44 11.33 6.36
N GLY A 59 -0.65 12.36 6.09
CA GLY A 59 -0.54 13.52 6.98
C GLY A 59 -1.86 14.29 7.11
N LYS A 60 -2.15 14.81 8.30
CA LYS A 60 -3.38 15.56 8.55
C LYS A 60 -3.48 16.86 7.75
N LEU A 61 -2.36 17.34 7.17
CA LEU A 61 -2.36 18.49 6.28
C LEU A 61 -3.02 18.21 4.93
N PHE A 62 -3.31 16.95 4.64
CA PHE A 62 -3.91 16.50 3.38
C PHE A 62 -5.23 15.78 3.65
N PRO A 63 -6.28 16.50 4.14
CA PRO A 63 -7.55 15.86 4.45
C PRO A 63 -8.18 15.25 3.20
N GLN A 64 -8.76 14.07 3.37
CA GLN A 64 -9.34 13.29 2.27
C GLN A 64 -10.86 13.20 2.41
N PRO A 65 -11.60 13.17 1.27
CA PRO A 65 -13.03 12.84 1.30
C PRO A 65 -13.20 11.35 1.58
N GLU A 66 -14.45 10.91 1.71
CA GLU A 66 -14.77 9.48 1.75
C GLU A 66 -14.26 8.81 0.47
N MET A 67 -13.43 7.80 0.60
CA MET A 67 -12.79 7.14 -0.54
C MET A 67 -12.90 5.62 -0.50
N GLY A 68 -13.76 5.08 0.34
CA GLY A 68 -13.99 3.65 0.44
C GLY A 68 -12.92 2.88 1.19
N VAL A 69 -12.08 3.57 1.95
CA VAL A 69 -11.06 2.97 2.82
C VAL A 69 -10.90 3.88 4.03
N GLU A 70 -10.65 3.29 5.19
CA GLU A 70 -10.41 4.08 6.40
C GLU A 70 -9.14 4.89 6.28
N VAL A 71 -9.24 6.20 6.53
CA VAL A 71 -8.10 7.11 6.46
C VAL A 71 -7.55 7.35 7.87
N ILE A 72 -6.26 7.15 8.03
CA ILE A 72 -5.54 7.36 9.28
C ILE A 72 -4.63 8.56 9.10
N TYR A 73 -4.82 9.60 9.90
CA TYR A 73 -4.02 10.81 9.82
C TYR A 73 -2.92 10.83 10.86
N PHE A 74 -1.73 11.30 10.47
CA PHE A 74 -0.64 11.56 11.40
C PHE A 74 -0.26 13.04 11.39
N ASP A 75 0.28 13.49 12.52
CA ASP A 75 0.83 14.84 12.69
C ASP A 75 2.31 14.83 12.27
N ASP A 76 2.81 15.96 11.76
CA ASP A 76 4.22 16.10 11.39
C ASP A 76 5.18 15.89 12.58
N THR A 77 4.69 15.98 13.81
CA THR A 77 5.49 15.76 15.02
C THR A 77 5.51 14.29 15.45
N GLU A 78 4.66 13.45 14.85
CA GLU A 78 4.60 12.02 15.18
C GLU A 78 5.60 11.22 14.34
N ASP A 79 5.98 10.03 14.86
CA ASP A 79 6.67 9.02 14.07
C ASP A 79 5.64 8.35 13.15
N CYS A 80 5.55 8.82 11.92
CA CYS A 80 4.52 8.37 10.97
C CYS A 80 4.66 6.88 10.64
N VAL A 81 5.89 6.36 10.60
CA VAL A 81 6.13 4.95 10.29
C VAL A 81 5.71 4.07 11.46
N ALA A 82 5.98 4.50 12.70
CA ALA A 82 5.49 3.78 13.88
C ALA A 82 3.96 3.75 13.91
N LYS A 83 3.31 4.83 13.51
CA LYS A 83 1.85 4.88 13.40
C LYS A 83 1.33 3.88 12.37
N LEU A 84 1.93 3.85 11.19
CA LEU A 84 1.62 2.85 10.16
C LEU A 84 1.81 1.44 10.73
N ALA A 85 2.95 1.18 11.35
CA ALA A 85 3.28 -0.14 11.92
C ALA A 85 2.26 -0.61 12.95
N SER A 86 1.63 0.33 13.68
CA SER A 86 0.62 -0.01 14.69
C SER A 86 -0.63 -0.66 14.10
N TYR A 87 -0.89 -0.47 12.82
CA TYR A 87 -2.01 -1.10 12.11
C TYR A 87 -1.59 -2.36 11.36
N MET A 88 -0.29 -2.66 11.30
CA MET A 88 0.24 -3.81 10.57
C MET A 88 0.36 -5.04 11.46
N ARG A 89 0.36 -6.20 10.83
CA ARG A 89 0.60 -7.49 11.50
C ARG A 89 2.09 -7.81 11.43
N LYS A 90 2.66 -8.26 12.55
CA LYS A 90 4.06 -8.68 12.60
C LYS A 90 4.24 -10.10 12.09
N GLY A 91 5.44 -10.40 11.64
CA GLY A 91 5.83 -11.76 11.29
C GLY A 91 5.36 -12.23 9.92
N THR A 92 5.06 -11.31 9.00
CA THR A 92 4.61 -11.64 7.65
C THR A 92 5.58 -11.13 6.60
N LYS A 93 5.42 -11.64 5.39
CA LYS A 93 6.10 -11.13 4.20
C LYS A 93 5.37 -9.86 3.75
N ILE A 94 6.09 -8.75 3.61
CA ILE A 94 5.53 -7.44 3.27
C ILE A 94 5.93 -7.04 1.86
N GLY A 95 4.94 -6.70 1.02
CA GLY A 95 5.16 -6.09 -0.27
C GLY A 95 5.35 -4.59 -0.13
N VAL A 96 6.32 -4.03 -0.83
CA VAL A 96 6.61 -2.60 -0.82
C VAL A 96 6.63 -2.10 -2.26
N ASP A 97 5.97 -0.96 -2.48
CA ASP A 97 5.94 -0.32 -3.78
C ASP A 97 7.34 0.11 -4.23
N LYS A 98 7.54 0.26 -5.53
CA LYS A 98 8.82 0.71 -6.09
C LYS A 98 9.15 2.16 -5.71
N ILE A 99 8.16 2.98 -5.35
CA ILE A 99 8.34 4.36 -4.96
C ILE A 99 7.96 4.52 -3.49
N TRP A 100 8.95 4.57 -2.64
CA TRP A 100 8.79 4.92 -1.22
C TRP A 100 10.14 5.41 -0.71
N PRO A 101 10.25 6.62 -0.15
CA PRO A 101 11.53 7.10 0.34
C PRO A 101 12.19 6.10 1.28
N ALA A 102 13.47 5.85 1.04
CA ALA A 102 14.23 4.83 1.79
C ALA A 102 14.17 5.04 3.31
N LYS A 103 14.10 6.29 3.77
CA LYS A 103 14.03 6.60 5.20
C LYS A 103 12.82 5.96 5.89
N PHE A 104 11.69 5.84 5.18
CA PHE A 104 10.48 5.21 5.72
C PHE A 104 10.63 3.69 5.79
N LEU A 105 11.15 3.10 4.73
CA LEU A 105 11.39 1.65 4.70
C LEU A 105 12.40 1.22 5.76
N LEU A 106 13.50 1.95 5.89
CA LEU A 106 14.52 1.65 6.88
C LEU A 106 13.95 1.75 8.30
N ARG A 107 13.11 2.75 8.56
CA ARG A 107 12.44 2.88 9.86
C ARG A 107 11.50 1.70 10.12
N LEU A 108 10.74 1.28 9.11
CA LEU A 108 9.84 0.12 9.24
C LEU A 108 10.63 -1.15 9.56
N MET A 109 11.77 -1.33 8.91
CA MET A 109 12.66 -2.46 9.18
C MET A 109 13.22 -2.43 10.60
N GLU A 110 13.57 -1.25 11.11
CA GLU A 110 14.01 -1.09 12.51
C GLU A 110 12.92 -1.55 13.50
N LEU A 111 11.65 -1.31 13.15
CA LEU A 111 10.51 -1.71 13.99
C LEU A 111 10.23 -3.22 13.95
N GLY A 112 10.90 -3.95 13.07
CA GLY A 112 10.83 -5.41 13.02
C GLY A 112 9.47 -5.98 12.64
N VAL A 113 8.71 -5.28 11.80
CA VAL A 113 7.35 -5.69 11.43
C VAL A 113 7.35 -6.90 10.51
N GLY A 114 8.14 -6.88 9.43
CA GLY A 114 8.14 -7.92 8.42
C GLY A 114 9.23 -8.95 8.62
N THR A 115 8.98 -10.17 8.16
CA THR A 115 10.02 -11.21 8.07
C THR A 115 10.86 -11.03 6.80
N GLU A 116 10.25 -10.45 5.76
CA GLU A 116 10.86 -10.24 4.46
C GLU A 116 10.15 -9.08 3.79
N TYR A 117 10.89 -8.26 3.02
CA TYR A 117 10.36 -7.12 2.28
C TYR A 117 10.59 -7.35 0.79
N ILE A 118 9.52 -7.34 0.00
CA ILE A 118 9.55 -7.67 -1.43
C ILE A 118 8.94 -6.51 -2.21
N MET A 119 9.62 -6.09 -3.28
CA MET A 119 9.06 -5.07 -4.16
C MET A 119 7.90 -5.65 -4.96
N LEU A 120 6.73 -5.04 -4.85
CA LEU A 120 5.55 -5.40 -5.65
C LEU A 120 4.85 -4.11 -6.10
N HIS A 121 4.95 -3.80 -7.38
CA HIS A 121 4.33 -2.61 -7.95
C HIS A 121 3.09 -2.99 -8.77
N LEU A 122 2.04 -2.18 -8.69
CA LEU A 122 0.76 -2.46 -9.37
C LEU A 122 0.89 -2.63 -10.88
N SER A 123 1.79 -1.90 -11.53
CA SER A 123 2.00 -2.04 -12.98
C SER A 123 2.39 -3.46 -13.37
N LEU A 124 3.13 -4.17 -12.53
CA LEU A 124 3.52 -5.56 -12.77
C LEU A 124 2.29 -6.48 -12.67
N ILE A 125 1.44 -6.25 -11.68
CA ILE A 125 0.20 -7.02 -11.48
C ILE A 125 -0.73 -6.84 -12.68
N ILE A 126 -0.96 -5.60 -13.09
CA ILE A 126 -1.83 -5.26 -14.21
C ILE A 126 -1.30 -5.86 -15.52
N SER A 127 -0.01 -5.73 -15.80
CA SER A 127 0.62 -6.26 -17.02
C SER A 127 0.47 -7.77 -17.13
N VAL A 128 0.75 -8.51 -16.05
CA VAL A 128 0.64 -9.97 -16.03
C VAL A 128 -0.79 -10.40 -16.31
N ARG A 129 -1.76 -9.78 -15.68
CA ARG A 129 -3.18 -10.12 -15.87
C ARG A 129 -3.67 -9.78 -17.27
N SER A 130 -3.25 -8.67 -17.85
CA SER A 130 -3.57 -8.32 -19.24
C SER A 130 -3.04 -9.35 -20.22
N ARG A 131 -1.81 -9.83 -20.01
CA ARG A 131 -1.21 -10.89 -20.85
C ARG A 131 -1.98 -12.20 -20.76
N VAL A 132 -2.36 -12.60 -19.55
CA VAL A 132 -3.14 -13.84 -19.32
C VAL A 132 -4.50 -13.73 -20.01
N GLN A 133 -5.18 -12.60 -19.93
CA GLN A 133 -6.46 -12.39 -20.60
C GLN A 133 -6.33 -12.45 -22.13
N LYS A 134 -5.28 -11.84 -22.70
CA LYS A 134 -5.01 -11.90 -24.14
C LYS A 134 -4.79 -13.33 -24.64
N ASN A 135 -4.15 -14.17 -23.84
CA ASN A 135 -3.86 -15.56 -24.20
C ASN A 135 -5.06 -16.49 -24.07
N ARG A 136 -6.14 -16.05 -23.42
CA ARG A 136 -7.37 -16.83 -23.24
C ARG A 136 -8.42 -16.61 -24.33
N THR A 137 -8.19 -15.64 -25.19
CA THR A 137 -9.06 -15.38 -26.33
C THR A 137 -8.50 -16.01 -27.60
#